data_6fc4810fa9adb4aa953cd3e0b3a3c457
#
_entry.id   6fc4810fa9adb4aa953cd3e0b3a3c457
#
_cell.length_a   1.000
_cell.length_b   1.000
_cell.length_c   1.000
_cell.angle_alpha   90.00
_cell.angle_beta   90.00
_cell.angle_gamma   90.00
#
_symmetry.space_group_name_H-M   'P 1'
#
loop_
_entity.id
_entity.type
_entity.pdbx_description
1 polymer ?
#
loop_
_entity_poly.entity_id
_entity_poly.type
_entity_poly.pdbx_seq_one_letter_code
_entity_poly.pdbx_strand_id
1 'polypeptide(L)'
;KTDLKRSFISELFKKRIINKAAQGNPYIRQGSVNYTDLTPDKKMVFIMGAVKNNKVNEALNELAIEVERIKKHGFTPDEFNEQQANMLKSVKLQMDQRKNLKSVDMVKACLAHFTTGAPIPSNDFLEKMSVSTLQNLTLEELNRTALEMFSDDNILITVLGPRRENISYPNEQELIATVRNAKDQDLTPYIHRTLKDTRLITKTPQAGNIREEKKNDTMGTIEWTLSNGAKVIIKSYPTKKDIVDIKGFSQGGTSTLPEEELSNGFMANNFCQLMGVKNFSRSDLKQINVGKVISITPEIGEYHETLSGYAAKRDLETLMQMIYLYVTEPNFDQQEFNRQIEKIKSTLNNRKGLPKAEYSQEIRGVKYNQHPRKTSMTLEKANTITFEKTKQIYQERFANAGDFTFIFTGDIELEKLKPLVETYIASLPTTGIKQEYKDNHVRYAKGTIIRHIEKELTTDKASISVLYTAKLPYSAENKVLSAAFRYILRDRYMKSIREEKGGAYSVSVNATEEALPTN
;
A
#
# COMPACT_ATOMS: atom_id res chain seq x y z
N LYS A 1 -2.84 16.99 23.54
CA LYS A 1 -2.82 18.12 22.56
C LYS A 1 -1.43 18.28 21.96
N THR A 2 -0.37 18.36 22.78
CA THR A 2 1.02 18.54 22.31
C THR A 2 1.47 17.43 21.37
N ASP A 3 1.18 16.17 21.67
CA ASP A 3 1.55 15.03 20.81
C ASP A 3 0.85 15.08 19.44
N LEU A 4 -0.39 15.61 19.39
CA LEU A 4 -1.10 15.79 18.11
C LEU A 4 -0.39 16.84 17.22
N LYS A 5 0.10 17.94 17.79
CA LYS A 5 0.88 18.97 17.06
C LYS A 5 2.21 18.41 16.56
N ARG A 6 2.92 17.64 17.40
CA ARG A 6 4.19 17.01 17.03
C ARG A 6 3.99 15.95 15.94
N SER A 7 2.91 15.18 16.01
CA SER A 7 2.51 14.26 14.94
C SER A 7 2.22 15.01 13.64
N PHE A 8 1.57 16.16 13.71
CA PHE A 8 1.32 17.03 12.55
C PHE A 8 2.65 17.46 11.89
N ILE A 9 3.61 17.94 12.68
CA ILE A 9 4.94 18.34 12.22
C ILE A 9 5.67 17.16 11.56
N SER A 10 5.63 15.98 12.19
CA SER A 10 6.26 14.77 11.65
C SER A 10 5.69 14.38 10.28
N GLU A 11 4.38 14.47 10.09
CA GLU A 11 3.75 14.18 8.79
C GLU A 11 4.09 15.21 7.72
N LEU A 12 4.17 16.50 8.05
CA LEU A 12 4.63 17.54 7.12
C LEU A 12 6.08 17.32 6.69
N PHE A 13 6.96 17.09 7.65
CA PHE A 13 8.37 16.83 7.37
C PHE A 13 8.55 15.56 6.52
N LYS A 14 7.89 14.47 6.90
CA LYS A 14 7.86 13.22 6.13
C LYS A 14 7.42 13.45 4.69
N LYS A 15 6.40 14.28 4.47
CA LYS A 15 5.92 14.64 3.14
C LYS A 15 6.98 15.36 2.32
N ARG A 16 7.73 16.32 2.90
CA ARG A 16 8.84 16.98 2.23
C ARG A 16 9.93 15.99 1.79
N ILE A 17 10.34 15.07 2.67
CA ILE A 17 11.34 14.04 2.35
C ILE A 17 10.84 13.09 1.26
N ILE A 18 9.58 12.65 1.33
CA ILE A 18 8.98 11.79 0.29
C ILE A 18 8.94 12.52 -1.05
N ASN A 19 8.59 13.80 -1.08
CA ASN A 19 8.55 14.60 -2.31
C ASN A 19 9.95 14.76 -2.92
N LYS A 20 10.98 15.02 -2.11
CA LYS A 20 12.37 15.04 -2.58
C LYS A 20 12.78 13.71 -3.24
N ALA A 21 12.48 12.60 -2.60
CA ALA A 21 12.77 11.26 -3.14
C ALA A 21 12.00 11.01 -4.45
N ALA A 22 10.74 11.41 -4.53
CA ALA A 22 9.89 11.27 -5.72
C ALA A 22 10.35 12.16 -6.89
N GLN A 23 10.91 13.33 -6.62
CA GLN A 23 11.47 14.23 -7.64
C GLN A 23 12.85 13.77 -8.18
N GLY A 24 13.27 12.55 -7.83
CA GLY A 24 14.50 11.97 -8.37
C GLY A 24 15.76 12.38 -7.60
N ASN A 25 15.65 12.71 -6.30
CA ASN A 25 16.83 12.98 -5.48
C ASN A 25 17.89 11.88 -5.69
N PRO A 26 19.13 12.24 -6.05
CA PRO A 26 20.15 11.26 -6.38
C PRO A 26 20.67 10.47 -5.18
N TYR A 27 20.38 10.88 -3.95
CA TYR A 27 20.94 10.33 -2.73
C TYR A 27 19.94 9.53 -1.90
N ILE A 28 18.69 10.00 -1.78
CA ILE A 28 17.62 9.41 -0.94
C ILE A 28 16.66 8.61 -1.80
N ARG A 29 16.42 7.34 -1.45
CA ARG A 29 15.43 6.47 -2.09
C ARG A 29 14.06 6.56 -1.42
N GLN A 30 14.07 6.68 -0.11
CA GLN A 30 12.88 6.72 0.73
C GLN A 30 13.22 7.41 2.04
N GLY A 31 12.28 8.14 2.60
CA GLY A 31 12.44 8.76 3.92
C GLY A 31 11.20 8.60 4.79
N SER A 32 11.40 8.64 6.09
CA SER A 32 10.33 8.68 7.08
C SER A 32 10.72 9.55 8.27
N VAL A 33 9.71 10.15 8.89
CA VAL A 33 9.87 10.91 10.14
C VAL A 33 8.81 10.41 11.11
N ASN A 34 9.23 10.06 12.30
CA ASN A 34 8.36 9.56 13.34
C ASN A 34 8.65 10.31 14.65
N TYR A 35 7.61 10.63 15.39
CA TYR A 35 7.70 11.09 16.76
C TYR A 35 7.20 9.96 17.66
N THR A 36 8.04 9.49 18.57
CA THR A 36 7.78 8.29 19.36
C THR A 36 8.34 8.40 20.77
N ASP A 37 7.84 7.59 21.67
CA ASP A 37 8.39 7.44 22.99
C ASP A 37 9.68 6.61 22.93
N LEU A 38 10.77 7.12 23.53
CA LEU A 38 12.01 6.37 23.74
C LEU A 38 11.93 5.61 25.08
N THR A 39 11.45 6.30 26.10
CA THR A 39 11.11 5.78 27.43
C THR A 39 9.80 6.42 27.87
N PRO A 40 9.14 6.00 28.95
CA PRO A 40 7.91 6.62 29.42
C PRO A 40 7.98 8.14 29.61
N ASP A 41 9.16 8.66 29.98
CA ASP A 41 9.44 10.06 30.28
C ASP A 41 10.20 10.81 29.15
N LYS A 42 10.72 10.09 28.13
CA LYS A 42 11.50 10.68 27.04
C LYS A 42 10.92 10.37 25.69
N LYS A 43 10.85 11.39 24.85
CA LYS A 43 10.36 11.30 23.49
C LYS A 43 11.46 11.62 22.49
N MET A 44 11.34 11.08 21.30
CA MET A 44 12.34 11.19 20.25
C MET A 44 11.70 11.52 18.91
N VAL A 45 12.34 12.40 18.15
CA VAL A 45 12.10 12.56 16.71
C VAL A 45 13.08 11.65 15.99
N PHE A 46 12.54 10.70 15.25
CA PHE A 46 13.34 9.73 14.51
C PHE A 46 13.22 10.00 13.01
N ILE A 47 14.30 10.49 12.40
CA ILE A 47 14.38 10.79 10.97
C ILE A 47 15.18 9.68 10.31
N MET A 48 14.58 8.97 9.36
CA MET A 48 15.25 7.91 8.60
C MET A 48 15.31 8.23 7.13
N GLY A 49 16.43 7.90 6.50
CA GLY A 49 16.60 7.88 5.06
C GLY A 49 17.15 6.54 4.57
N ALA A 50 16.47 5.90 3.61
CA ALA A 50 17.07 4.83 2.83
C ALA A 50 17.91 5.45 1.71
N VAL A 51 19.23 5.24 1.76
CA VAL A 51 20.20 5.94 0.92
C VAL A 51 20.75 5.03 -0.19
N LYS A 52 21.34 5.61 -1.22
CA LYS A 52 22.10 4.88 -2.23
C LYS A 52 23.49 4.52 -1.67
N ASN A 53 24.07 3.44 -2.17
CA ASN A 53 25.40 3.02 -1.79
C ASN A 53 26.41 4.17 -2.01
N ASN A 54 27.33 4.36 -1.07
CA ASN A 54 28.36 5.39 -1.08
C ASN A 54 27.82 6.83 -1.14
N LYS A 55 26.58 7.05 -0.65
CA LYS A 55 25.90 8.36 -0.66
C LYS A 55 25.35 8.74 0.72
N VAL A 56 25.96 8.25 1.78
CA VAL A 56 25.50 8.48 3.15
C VAL A 56 25.62 9.95 3.54
N ASN A 57 26.77 10.59 3.30
CA ASN A 57 26.98 11.99 3.67
C ASN A 57 26.06 12.93 2.90
N GLU A 58 25.92 12.74 1.60
CA GLU A 58 25.03 13.57 0.77
C GLU A 58 23.57 13.42 1.19
N ALA A 59 23.15 12.19 1.51
CA ALA A 59 21.78 11.95 1.97
C ALA A 59 21.54 12.51 3.37
N LEU A 60 22.52 12.39 4.28
CA LEU A 60 22.46 12.99 5.62
C LEU A 60 22.38 14.51 5.53
N ASN A 61 23.18 15.12 4.66
CA ASN A 61 23.13 16.56 4.40
C ASN A 61 21.74 17.01 3.92
N GLU A 62 21.12 16.29 2.99
CA GLU A 62 19.75 16.58 2.52
C GLU A 62 18.71 16.54 3.65
N LEU A 63 18.83 15.58 4.57
CA LEU A 63 17.95 15.47 5.74
C LEU A 63 18.18 16.61 6.73
N ALA A 64 19.44 16.93 7.01
CA ALA A 64 19.84 18.01 7.91
C ALA A 64 19.43 19.38 7.36
N ILE A 65 19.64 19.64 6.07
CA ILE A 65 19.18 20.85 5.37
C ILE A 65 17.66 21.04 5.53
N GLU A 66 16.87 19.97 5.45
CA GLU A 66 15.42 20.12 5.57
C GLU A 66 15.00 20.43 7.02
N VAL A 67 15.70 19.91 8.03
CA VAL A 67 15.52 20.32 9.42
C VAL A 67 15.84 21.81 9.59
N GLU A 68 16.99 22.28 9.09
CA GLU A 68 17.40 23.69 9.19
C GLU A 68 16.48 24.61 8.39
N ARG A 69 15.96 24.15 7.24
CA ARG A 69 14.93 24.88 6.46
C ARG A 69 13.64 25.08 7.27
N ILE A 70 13.20 24.05 8.01
CA ILE A 70 12.03 24.16 8.88
C ILE A 70 12.30 25.13 10.02
N LYS A 71 13.49 25.09 10.63
CA LYS A 71 13.87 26.03 11.70
C LYS A 71 13.90 27.48 11.19
N LYS A 72 14.45 27.70 9.99
CA LYS A 72 14.67 29.06 9.42
C LYS A 72 13.40 29.67 8.84
N HIS A 73 12.58 28.87 8.16
CA HIS A 73 11.44 29.34 7.38
C HIS A 73 10.07 28.78 7.80
N GLY A 74 10.06 27.74 8.66
CA GLY A 74 8.82 27.08 9.04
C GLY A 74 8.16 26.25 7.94
N PHE A 75 6.89 25.99 8.14
CA PHE A 75 5.99 25.40 7.15
C PHE A 75 5.19 26.49 6.43
N THR A 76 4.75 26.19 5.21
CA THR A 76 3.95 27.13 4.42
C THR A 76 2.46 27.03 4.74
N PRO A 77 1.65 28.09 4.46
CA PRO A 77 0.20 28.03 4.66
C PRO A 77 -0.46 26.87 3.89
N ASP A 78 -0.03 26.58 2.67
CA ASP A 78 -0.59 25.52 1.83
C ASP A 78 -0.32 24.14 2.41
N GLU A 79 0.93 23.89 2.88
CA GLU A 79 1.26 22.64 3.58
C GLU A 79 0.41 22.45 4.84
N PHE A 80 0.25 23.51 5.62
CA PHE A 80 -0.53 23.51 6.84
C PHE A 80 -1.99 23.17 6.57
N ASN A 81 -2.63 23.88 5.64
CA ASN A 81 -4.05 23.71 5.32
C ASN A 81 -4.33 22.30 4.77
N GLU A 82 -3.48 21.81 3.87
CA GLU A 82 -3.61 20.45 3.34
C GLU A 82 -3.47 19.40 4.43
N GLN A 83 -2.50 19.53 5.31
CA GLN A 83 -2.28 18.56 6.38
C GLN A 83 -3.38 18.64 7.45
N GLN A 84 -3.88 19.82 7.77
CA GLN A 84 -5.00 20.01 8.69
C GLN A 84 -6.26 19.29 8.19
N ALA A 85 -6.61 19.45 6.91
CA ALA A 85 -7.72 18.76 6.28
C ALA A 85 -7.55 17.22 6.31
N ASN A 86 -6.34 16.73 6.04
CA ASN A 86 -6.03 15.30 6.08
C ASN A 86 -6.13 14.72 7.50
N MET A 87 -5.67 15.43 8.51
CA MET A 87 -5.76 14.99 9.89
C MET A 87 -7.20 15.01 10.42
N LEU A 88 -7.98 16.03 10.10
CA LEU A 88 -9.41 16.08 10.45
C LEU A 88 -10.16 14.89 9.83
N LYS A 89 -9.90 14.56 8.57
CA LYS A 89 -10.40 13.35 7.90
C LYS A 89 -9.99 12.08 8.67
N SER A 90 -8.71 11.96 9.03
CA SER A 90 -8.20 10.78 9.73
C SER A 90 -8.83 10.61 11.10
N VAL A 91 -9.04 11.69 11.85
CA VAL A 91 -9.74 11.67 13.14
C VAL A 91 -11.16 11.13 12.96
N LYS A 92 -11.90 11.64 11.98
CA LYS A 92 -13.27 11.18 11.71
C LYS A 92 -13.32 9.67 11.40
N LEU A 93 -12.44 9.19 10.51
CA LEU A 93 -12.35 7.77 10.16
C LEU A 93 -11.99 6.89 11.36
N GLN A 94 -11.04 7.32 12.18
CA GLN A 94 -10.66 6.59 13.39
C GLN A 94 -11.79 6.51 14.40
N MET A 95 -12.56 7.59 14.57
CA MET A 95 -13.68 7.60 15.50
C MET A 95 -14.82 6.68 15.04
N ASP A 96 -15.10 6.64 13.74
CA ASP A 96 -16.08 5.69 13.19
C ASP A 96 -15.65 4.22 13.37
N GLN A 97 -14.36 3.92 13.20
CA GLN A 97 -13.81 2.59 13.49
C GLN A 97 -13.87 2.23 14.99
N ARG A 98 -13.65 3.20 15.88
CA ARG A 98 -13.70 3.01 17.33
C ARG A 98 -15.09 2.68 17.88
N LYS A 99 -16.16 2.96 17.14
CA LYS A 99 -17.53 2.52 17.52
C LYS A 99 -17.66 0.99 17.57
N ASN A 100 -16.78 0.27 16.86
CA ASN A 100 -16.73 -1.19 16.80
C ASN A 100 -15.44 -1.74 17.41
N LEU A 101 -14.94 -1.17 18.51
CA LEU A 101 -13.74 -1.63 19.19
C LEU A 101 -13.85 -3.10 19.62
N LYS A 102 -12.85 -3.88 19.28
CA LYS A 102 -12.72 -5.25 19.75
C LYS A 102 -12.19 -5.26 21.19
N SER A 103 -12.56 -6.28 21.96
CA SER A 103 -12.06 -6.45 23.34
C SER A 103 -10.54 -6.36 23.46
N VAL A 104 -9.80 -6.86 22.46
CA VAL A 104 -8.33 -6.78 22.42
C VAL A 104 -7.80 -5.33 22.39
N ASP A 105 -8.52 -4.40 21.75
CA ASP A 105 -8.11 -3.00 21.70
C ASP A 105 -8.38 -2.29 23.03
N MET A 106 -9.44 -2.68 23.73
CA MET A 106 -9.72 -2.22 25.09
C MET A 106 -8.65 -2.73 26.08
N VAL A 107 -8.27 -4.00 25.98
CA VAL A 107 -7.17 -4.58 26.78
C VAL A 107 -5.86 -3.84 26.56
N LYS A 108 -5.52 -3.51 25.31
CA LYS A 108 -4.31 -2.71 25.00
C LYS A 108 -4.35 -1.33 25.65
N ALA A 109 -5.49 -0.66 25.65
CA ALA A 109 -5.64 0.64 26.31
C ALA A 109 -5.48 0.53 27.83
N CYS A 110 -6.05 -0.50 28.46
CA CYS A 110 -5.87 -0.78 29.89
C CYS A 110 -4.42 -1.10 30.22
N LEU A 111 -3.75 -1.91 29.38
CA LEU A 111 -2.34 -2.24 29.55
C LEU A 111 -1.46 -0.99 29.45
N ALA A 112 -1.67 -0.15 28.45
CA ALA A 112 -0.95 1.11 28.31
C ALA A 112 -1.18 2.03 29.52
N HIS A 113 -2.39 2.11 30.01
CA HIS A 113 -2.69 2.85 31.25
C HIS A 113 -1.89 2.32 32.45
N PHE A 114 -1.90 1.02 32.63
CA PHE A 114 -1.16 0.37 33.74
C PHE A 114 0.34 0.57 33.64
N THR A 115 0.92 0.42 32.44
CA THR A 115 2.38 0.44 32.25
C THR A 115 2.96 1.85 32.13
N THR A 116 2.23 2.81 31.60
CA THR A 116 2.75 4.16 31.29
C THR A 116 1.93 5.30 31.86
N GLY A 117 0.84 5.02 32.59
CA GLY A 117 -0.10 6.06 33.05
C GLY A 117 -0.91 6.72 31.93
N ALA A 118 -0.92 6.14 30.71
CA ALA A 118 -1.65 6.70 29.57
C ALA A 118 -3.16 6.84 29.91
N PRO A 119 -3.80 7.97 29.64
CA PRO A 119 -5.21 8.14 29.93
C PRO A 119 -6.09 7.23 29.03
N ILE A 120 -7.24 6.80 29.55
CA ILE A 120 -8.25 6.07 28.79
C ILE A 120 -9.49 6.98 28.60
N PRO A 121 -9.44 7.95 27.70
CA PRO A 121 -10.56 8.86 27.48
C PRO A 121 -11.69 8.19 26.69
N SER A 122 -12.91 8.70 26.86
CA SER A 122 -14.04 8.29 26.01
C SER A 122 -13.81 8.66 24.54
N ASN A 123 -14.46 7.93 23.64
CA ASN A 123 -14.35 8.23 22.19
C ASN A 123 -14.83 9.65 21.88
N ASP A 124 -15.94 10.08 22.47
CA ASP A 124 -16.49 11.43 22.29
C ASP A 124 -15.53 12.52 22.76
N PHE A 125 -14.87 12.29 23.90
CA PHE A 125 -13.85 13.24 24.39
C PHE A 125 -12.66 13.31 23.43
N LEU A 126 -12.16 12.16 22.94
CA LEU A 126 -11.06 12.11 21.99
C LEU A 126 -11.41 12.83 20.67
N GLU A 127 -12.60 12.59 20.15
CA GLU A 127 -13.08 13.25 18.93
C GLU A 127 -13.13 14.76 19.12
N LYS A 128 -13.87 15.23 20.12
CA LYS A 128 -14.01 16.66 20.42
C LYS A 128 -12.67 17.33 20.66
N MET A 129 -11.79 16.71 21.46
CA MET A 129 -10.45 17.24 21.74
C MET A 129 -9.59 17.30 20.48
N SER A 130 -9.59 16.23 19.68
CA SER A 130 -8.74 16.17 18.47
C SER A 130 -9.22 17.16 17.41
N VAL A 131 -10.52 17.21 17.15
CA VAL A 131 -11.13 18.14 16.20
C VAL A 131 -10.89 19.59 16.64
N SER A 132 -11.23 19.93 17.90
CA SER A 132 -11.00 21.27 18.44
C SER A 132 -9.53 21.67 18.40
N THR A 133 -8.60 20.76 18.74
CA THR A 133 -7.16 21.04 18.69
C THR A 133 -6.71 21.34 17.26
N LEU A 134 -7.16 20.55 16.28
CA LEU A 134 -6.79 20.75 14.88
C LEU A 134 -7.41 22.01 14.29
N GLN A 135 -8.68 22.31 14.57
CA GLN A 135 -9.37 23.49 14.05
C GLN A 135 -8.82 24.81 14.60
N ASN A 136 -8.38 24.81 15.86
CA ASN A 136 -7.85 26.02 16.52
C ASN A 136 -6.31 26.12 16.40
N LEU A 137 -5.63 25.14 15.82
CA LEU A 137 -4.18 25.20 15.58
C LEU A 137 -3.87 26.26 14.54
N THR A 138 -2.92 27.13 14.84
CA THR A 138 -2.41 28.13 13.91
C THR A 138 -1.06 27.72 13.34
N LEU A 139 -0.71 28.24 12.16
CA LEU A 139 0.59 28.01 11.54
C LEU A 139 1.74 28.54 12.41
N GLU A 140 1.54 29.69 13.07
CA GLU A 140 2.52 30.28 13.98
C GLU A 140 2.79 29.36 15.17
N GLU A 141 1.74 28.83 15.80
CA GLU A 141 1.87 27.90 16.91
C GLU A 141 2.56 26.59 16.48
N LEU A 142 2.25 26.11 15.26
CA LEU A 142 2.89 24.91 14.70
C LEU A 142 4.38 25.14 14.47
N ASN A 143 4.77 26.27 13.88
CA ASN A 143 6.16 26.62 13.60
C ASN A 143 6.96 26.79 14.90
N ARG A 144 6.38 27.42 15.93
CA ARG A 144 7.00 27.49 17.27
C ARG A 144 7.23 26.08 17.86
N THR A 145 6.23 25.20 17.76
CA THR A 145 6.36 23.81 18.23
C THR A 145 7.43 23.06 17.44
N ALA A 146 7.60 23.35 16.15
CA ALA A 146 8.66 22.73 15.34
C ALA A 146 10.06 23.14 15.79
N LEU A 147 10.26 24.42 16.15
CA LEU A 147 11.54 24.88 16.73
C LEU A 147 11.89 24.15 18.03
N GLU A 148 10.90 23.94 18.89
CA GLU A 148 11.09 23.18 20.14
C GLU A 148 11.39 21.70 19.87
N MET A 149 10.81 21.13 18.81
CA MET A 149 10.92 19.72 18.46
C MET A 149 12.26 19.36 17.81
N PHE A 150 12.84 20.27 17.03
CA PHE A 150 14.12 20.10 16.33
C PHE A 150 15.26 20.86 17.07
N SER A 151 15.41 20.56 18.34
CA SER A 151 16.52 21.10 19.15
C SER A 151 17.88 20.63 18.60
N ASP A 152 18.91 21.43 18.84
CA ASP A 152 20.29 21.10 18.48
C ASP A 152 21.00 20.20 19.49
N ASP A 153 20.34 19.93 20.61
CA ASP A 153 20.84 19.12 21.67
C ASP A 153 20.45 17.64 21.51
N ASN A 154 21.32 16.74 21.99
CA ASN A 154 21.07 15.31 22.05
C ASN A 154 20.77 14.66 20.69
N ILE A 155 21.54 15.01 19.66
CA ILE A 155 21.46 14.38 18.35
C ILE A 155 22.25 13.07 18.35
N LEU A 156 21.57 11.96 17.98
CA LEU A 156 22.20 10.68 17.70
C LEU A 156 22.14 10.39 16.21
N ILE A 157 23.29 10.11 15.61
CA ILE A 157 23.39 9.72 14.20
C ILE A 157 23.76 8.23 14.14
N THR A 158 22.96 7.44 13.41
CA THR A 158 23.21 6.01 13.22
C THR A 158 23.21 5.69 11.74
N VAL A 159 24.24 5.01 11.26
CA VAL A 159 24.34 4.48 9.91
C VAL A 159 24.32 2.96 9.98
N LEU A 160 23.36 2.36 9.28
CA LEU A 160 23.21 0.90 9.19
C LEU A 160 23.30 0.46 7.74
N GLY A 161 24.19 -0.48 7.45
CA GLY A 161 24.32 -1.01 6.08
C GLY A 161 25.16 -2.29 6.03
N PRO A 162 25.18 -2.97 4.86
CA PRO A 162 25.92 -4.22 4.69
C PRO A 162 27.43 -3.97 4.64
N ARG A 163 28.20 -4.84 5.26
CA ARG A 163 29.66 -4.84 5.13
C ARG A 163 30.06 -5.50 3.81
N ARG A 164 30.51 -4.71 2.82
CA ARG A 164 30.94 -5.15 1.50
C ARG A 164 32.16 -4.33 1.05
N GLU A 165 33.04 -4.93 0.25
CA GLU A 165 34.29 -4.29 -0.21
C GLU A 165 34.07 -3.01 -1.02
N ASN A 166 32.97 -2.94 -1.77
CA ASN A 166 32.63 -1.78 -2.63
C ASN A 166 31.72 -0.75 -1.96
N ILE A 167 31.50 -0.84 -0.64
CA ILE A 167 30.69 0.11 0.11
C ILE A 167 31.53 0.73 1.23
N SER A 168 31.71 2.04 1.14
CA SER A 168 32.35 2.85 2.17
C SER A 168 31.32 3.59 3.00
N TYR A 169 31.62 3.78 4.26
CA TYR A 169 30.81 4.55 5.20
C TYR A 169 31.63 5.71 5.72
N PRO A 170 31.02 6.89 5.91
CA PRO A 170 31.69 8.02 6.56
C PRO A 170 32.02 7.68 8.02
N ASN A 171 33.09 8.28 8.52
CA ASN A 171 33.46 8.20 9.92
C ASN A 171 32.57 9.13 10.77
N GLU A 172 32.70 9.03 12.11
CA GLU A 172 31.91 9.82 13.06
C GLU A 172 32.10 11.32 12.89
N GLN A 173 33.33 11.76 12.64
CA GLN A 173 33.65 13.20 12.48
C GLN A 173 33.01 13.77 11.23
N GLU A 174 33.03 13.02 10.13
CA GLU A 174 32.36 13.38 8.86
C GLU A 174 30.84 13.49 9.02
N LEU A 175 30.23 12.54 9.75
CA LEU A 175 28.78 12.57 10.00
C LEU A 175 28.38 13.79 10.86
N ILE A 176 29.14 14.07 11.92
CA ILE A 176 28.91 15.24 12.79
C ILE A 176 29.11 16.54 12.01
N ALA A 177 30.18 16.62 11.22
CA ALA A 177 30.48 17.79 10.40
C ALA A 177 29.35 18.04 9.37
N THR A 178 28.84 16.99 8.74
CA THR A 178 27.74 17.08 7.77
C THR A 178 26.49 17.73 8.40
N VAL A 179 26.09 17.29 9.59
CA VAL A 179 24.92 17.87 10.27
C VAL A 179 25.18 19.32 10.71
N ARG A 180 26.38 19.61 11.21
CA ARG A 180 26.73 20.98 11.63
C ARG A 180 26.77 21.96 10.46
N ASN A 181 27.39 21.60 9.35
CA ASN A 181 27.53 22.44 8.17
C ASN A 181 26.19 22.74 7.48
N ALA A 182 25.15 21.94 7.72
CA ALA A 182 23.83 22.22 7.21
C ALA A 182 23.22 23.54 7.73
N LYS A 183 23.65 23.98 8.94
CA LYS A 183 23.18 25.24 9.56
C LYS A 183 23.68 26.48 8.83
N ASP A 184 24.88 26.39 8.27
CA ASP A 184 25.58 27.53 7.64
C ASP A 184 25.16 27.74 6.18
N GLN A 185 24.29 26.86 5.64
CA GLN A 185 23.84 26.97 4.27
C GLN A 185 22.77 28.07 4.10
N ASP A 186 22.86 28.78 2.98
CA ASP A 186 21.81 29.71 2.60
C ASP A 186 20.62 28.95 2.03
N LEU A 187 19.56 28.82 2.83
CA LEU A 187 18.39 28.01 2.53
C LEU A 187 17.21 28.87 2.08
N THR A 188 16.69 28.58 0.91
CA THR A 188 15.44 29.18 0.43
C THR A 188 14.22 28.51 1.10
N PRO A 189 13.10 29.24 1.28
CA PRO A 189 11.84 28.64 1.74
C PRO A 189 11.41 27.43 0.91
N TYR A 190 10.70 26.51 1.53
CA TYR A 190 10.14 25.38 0.80
C TYR A 190 9.06 25.85 -0.17
N ILE A 191 9.13 25.37 -1.42
CA ILE A 191 8.11 25.66 -2.42
C ILE A 191 7.13 24.49 -2.45
N HIS A 192 5.92 24.74 -1.97
CA HIS A 192 4.84 23.79 -2.08
C HIS A 192 4.20 23.87 -3.46
N ARG A 193 4.14 22.73 -4.17
CA ARG A 193 3.48 22.65 -5.47
C ARG A 193 1.98 22.51 -5.26
N THR A 194 1.24 23.57 -5.53
CA THR A 194 -0.23 23.56 -5.52
C THR A 194 -0.76 23.36 -6.93
N LEU A 195 -1.74 22.47 -7.09
CA LEU A 195 -2.40 22.27 -8.38
C LEU A 195 -3.32 23.47 -8.70
N LYS A 196 -3.19 23.99 -9.91
CA LYS A 196 -4.07 25.09 -10.40
C LYS A 196 -5.47 24.60 -10.74
N ASP A 197 -5.60 23.37 -11.26
CA ASP A 197 -6.87 22.71 -11.55
C ASP A 197 -6.89 21.35 -10.87
N THR A 198 -7.95 21.07 -10.14
CA THR A 198 -8.16 19.80 -9.39
C THR A 198 -9.33 19.00 -9.96
N ARG A 199 -9.93 19.43 -11.06
CA ARG A 199 -11.06 18.76 -11.69
C ARG A 199 -10.59 17.52 -12.47
N LEU A 200 -10.95 16.35 -11.99
CA LEU A 200 -10.64 15.08 -12.66
C LEU A 200 -11.29 15.02 -14.04
N ILE A 201 -12.56 15.35 -14.13
CA ILE A 201 -13.34 15.34 -15.36
C ILE A 201 -13.84 16.74 -15.68
N THR A 202 -13.55 17.25 -16.87
CA THR A 202 -13.97 18.55 -17.36
C THR A 202 -15.24 18.47 -18.22
N LYS A 203 -15.46 17.32 -18.88
CA LYS A 203 -16.66 17.03 -19.66
C LYS A 203 -17.20 15.69 -19.22
N THR A 204 -18.38 15.69 -18.61
CA THR A 204 -19.07 14.47 -18.19
C THR A 204 -19.22 13.49 -19.36
N PRO A 205 -18.88 12.20 -19.19
CA PRO A 205 -19.11 11.18 -20.22
C PRO A 205 -20.58 11.10 -20.62
N GLN A 206 -20.85 10.71 -21.85
CA GLN A 206 -22.20 10.39 -22.26
C GLN A 206 -22.66 9.16 -21.49
N ALA A 207 -23.69 9.30 -20.67
CA ALA A 207 -24.21 8.22 -19.86
C ALA A 207 -24.72 7.05 -20.74
N GLY A 208 -24.40 5.84 -20.30
CA GLY A 208 -25.11 4.66 -20.75
C GLY A 208 -26.41 4.48 -19.96
N ASN A 209 -26.94 3.27 -19.94
CA ASN A 209 -28.17 2.95 -19.21
C ASN A 209 -28.12 1.55 -18.60
N ILE A 210 -28.99 1.33 -17.63
CA ILE A 210 -29.28 0.01 -17.08
C ILE A 210 -30.31 -0.65 -18.02
N ARG A 211 -29.94 -1.77 -18.63
CA ARG A 211 -30.82 -2.55 -19.53
C ARG A 211 -31.75 -3.48 -18.77
N GLU A 212 -31.27 -4.04 -17.68
CA GLU A 212 -31.98 -5.03 -16.88
C GLU A 212 -31.69 -4.85 -15.40
N GLU A 213 -32.71 -4.96 -14.56
CA GLU A 213 -32.59 -5.02 -13.11
C GLU A 213 -33.23 -6.32 -12.62
N LYS A 214 -32.48 -7.08 -11.80
CA LYS A 214 -32.93 -8.29 -11.13
C LYS A 214 -32.72 -8.16 -9.62
N LYS A 215 -33.67 -8.66 -8.85
CA LYS A 215 -33.55 -8.81 -7.40
C LYS A 215 -33.27 -10.27 -7.08
N ASN A 216 -32.30 -10.51 -6.22
CA ASN A 216 -31.98 -11.82 -5.71
C ASN A 216 -32.28 -11.84 -4.20
N ASP A 217 -33.47 -12.32 -3.87
CA ASP A 217 -33.96 -12.32 -2.49
C ASP A 217 -33.14 -13.25 -1.58
N THR A 218 -32.61 -14.36 -2.11
CA THR A 218 -31.79 -15.30 -1.36
C THR A 218 -30.50 -14.65 -0.88
N MET A 219 -29.86 -13.84 -1.72
CA MET A 219 -28.64 -13.13 -1.40
C MET A 219 -28.91 -11.73 -0.84
N GLY A 220 -30.11 -11.21 -1.00
CA GLY A 220 -30.47 -9.81 -0.66
C GLY A 220 -29.68 -8.82 -1.50
N THR A 221 -29.51 -9.10 -2.81
CA THR A 221 -28.80 -8.26 -3.77
C THR A 221 -29.70 -7.72 -4.85
N ILE A 222 -29.31 -6.58 -5.43
CA ILE A 222 -29.84 -6.05 -6.66
C ILE A 222 -28.76 -6.21 -7.73
N GLU A 223 -29.12 -6.72 -8.90
CA GLU A 223 -28.21 -6.96 -10.00
C GLU A 223 -28.64 -6.13 -11.21
N TRP A 224 -27.74 -5.33 -11.76
CA TRP A 224 -27.96 -4.55 -12.98
C TRP A 224 -27.08 -5.08 -14.11
N THR A 225 -27.67 -5.19 -15.30
CA THR A 225 -26.93 -5.38 -16.56
C THR A 225 -26.90 -4.05 -17.30
N LEU A 226 -25.72 -3.54 -17.58
CA LEU A 226 -25.50 -2.23 -18.20
C LEU A 226 -25.50 -2.30 -19.73
N SER A 227 -25.66 -1.15 -20.37
CA SER A 227 -25.69 -1.01 -21.84
C SER A 227 -24.37 -1.46 -22.51
N ASN A 228 -23.24 -1.33 -21.86
CA ASN A 228 -21.94 -1.81 -22.34
C ASN A 228 -21.65 -3.28 -22.02
N GLY A 229 -22.56 -4.00 -21.37
CA GLY A 229 -22.42 -5.42 -21.00
C GLY A 229 -21.91 -5.65 -19.57
N ALA A 230 -21.37 -4.64 -18.91
CA ALA A 230 -20.90 -4.77 -17.53
C ALA A 230 -22.06 -5.14 -16.57
N LYS A 231 -21.73 -5.88 -15.52
CA LYS A 231 -22.66 -6.24 -14.46
C LYS A 231 -22.39 -5.44 -13.21
N VAL A 232 -23.44 -5.06 -12.49
CA VAL A 232 -23.35 -4.40 -11.19
C VAL A 232 -24.16 -5.18 -10.17
N ILE A 233 -23.53 -5.59 -9.08
CA ILE A 233 -24.18 -6.28 -7.96
C ILE A 233 -24.13 -5.37 -6.76
N ILE A 234 -25.28 -5.12 -6.16
CA ILE A 234 -25.42 -4.18 -5.03
C ILE A 234 -25.94 -4.93 -3.82
N LYS A 235 -25.25 -4.81 -2.72
CA LYS A 235 -25.71 -5.27 -1.41
C LYS A 235 -25.61 -4.15 -0.39
N SER A 236 -26.73 -3.55 -0.03
CA SER A 236 -26.78 -2.59 1.06
C SER A 236 -26.56 -3.33 2.39
N TYR A 237 -25.51 -2.95 3.10
CA TYR A 237 -25.13 -3.58 4.35
C TYR A 237 -24.47 -2.54 5.27
N PRO A 238 -25.19 -1.99 6.23
CA PRO A 238 -24.78 -0.79 6.98
C PRO A 238 -23.76 -1.06 8.10
N THR A 239 -22.83 -2.01 7.93
CA THR A 239 -21.77 -2.27 8.93
C THR A 239 -20.78 -1.14 9.09
N LYS A 240 -20.56 -0.37 8.01
CA LYS A 240 -19.73 0.83 8.02
C LYS A 240 -20.63 2.00 7.60
N LYS A 241 -21.06 2.79 8.58
CA LYS A 241 -21.87 3.99 8.29
C LYS A 241 -21.11 4.94 7.36
N ASP A 242 -21.82 5.51 6.38
CA ASP A 242 -21.29 6.50 5.42
C ASP A 242 -20.19 5.97 4.47
N ILE A 243 -19.94 4.66 4.39
CA ILE A 243 -18.93 4.07 3.51
C ILE A 243 -19.58 3.13 2.49
N VAL A 244 -19.15 3.28 1.24
CA VAL A 244 -19.44 2.37 0.13
C VAL A 244 -18.13 1.73 -0.31
N ASP A 245 -18.04 0.40 -0.20
CA ASP A 245 -16.95 -0.39 -0.74
C ASP A 245 -17.28 -0.81 -2.19
N ILE A 246 -16.27 -0.81 -3.08
CA ILE A 246 -16.39 -1.28 -4.46
C ILE A 246 -15.33 -2.30 -4.80
N LYS A 247 -15.72 -3.33 -5.56
CA LYS A 247 -14.81 -4.25 -6.22
C LYS A 247 -15.30 -4.55 -7.62
N GLY A 248 -14.62 -4.02 -8.63
CA GLY A 248 -14.76 -4.45 -10.02
C GLY A 248 -13.76 -5.57 -10.29
N PHE A 249 -14.16 -6.60 -11.03
CA PHE A 249 -13.24 -7.66 -11.47
C PHE A 249 -13.66 -8.21 -12.82
N SER A 250 -12.66 -8.66 -13.59
CA SER A 250 -12.79 -9.40 -14.83
C SER A 250 -11.81 -10.58 -14.85
N GLN A 251 -12.06 -11.59 -15.64
CA GLN A 251 -11.16 -12.73 -15.77
C GLN A 251 -10.07 -12.46 -16.80
N GLY A 252 -8.92 -13.13 -16.64
CA GLY A 252 -7.79 -13.02 -17.55
C GLY A 252 -6.48 -12.92 -16.78
N GLY A 253 -6.18 -11.75 -16.24
CA GLY A 253 -4.96 -11.48 -15.51
C GLY A 253 -3.70 -11.77 -16.34
N THR A 254 -2.61 -12.10 -15.66
CA THR A 254 -1.36 -12.51 -16.32
C THR A 254 -1.40 -13.93 -16.88
N SER A 255 -2.47 -14.72 -16.60
CA SER A 255 -2.59 -16.09 -17.11
C SER A 255 -2.66 -16.15 -18.65
N THR A 256 -3.18 -15.10 -19.27
CA THR A 256 -3.33 -14.98 -20.73
C THR A 256 -2.04 -14.57 -21.43
N LEU A 257 -1.06 -14.07 -20.70
CA LEU A 257 0.23 -13.64 -21.27
C LEU A 257 1.10 -14.86 -21.63
N PRO A 258 1.89 -14.79 -22.72
CA PRO A 258 2.93 -15.76 -22.97
C PRO A 258 4.06 -15.66 -21.92
N GLU A 259 4.91 -16.69 -21.82
CA GLU A 259 5.91 -16.75 -20.74
C GLU A 259 6.94 -15.61 -20.79
N GLU A 260 7.36 -15.21 -21.98
CA GLU A 260 8.29 -14.13 -22.23
C GLU A 260 7.77 -12.77 -21.74
N GLU A 261 6.47 -12.61 -21.64
CA GLU A 261 5.79 -11.37 -21.22
C GLU A 261 5.51 -11.30 -19.72
N LEU A 262 5.75 -12.37 -18.97
CA LEU A 262 5.44 -12.43 -17.53
C LEU A 262 6.17 -11.36 -16.72
N SER A 263 7.38 -11.00 -17.12
CA SER A 263 8.14 -9.92 -16.46
C SER A 263 7.49 -8.56 -16.68
N ASN A 264 6.98 -8.30 -17.89
CA ASN A 264 6.21 -7.10 -18.19
C ASN A 264 4.86 -7.09 -17.48
N GLY A 265 4.18 -8.25 -17.39
CA GLY A 265 2.96 -8.42 -16.60
C GLY A 265 3.15 -8.14 -15.10
N PHE A 266 4.25 -8.65 -14.53
CA PHE A 266 4.64 -8.32 -13.16
C PHE A 266 4.84 -6.81 -12.98
N MET A 267 5.51 -6.16 -13.93
CA MET A 267 5.72 -4.71 -13.87
C MET A 267 4.43 -3.93 -14.08
N ALA A 268 3.53 -4.39 -14.95
CA ALA A 268 2.22 -3.77 -15.16
C ALA A 268 1.39 -3.76 -13.87
N ASN A 269 1.38 -4.87 -13.12
CA ASN A 269 0.74 -4.91 -11.81
C ASN A 269 1.40 -3.95 -10.79
N ASN A 270 2.72 -3.92 -10.71
CA ASN A 270 3.42 -2.96 -9.84
C ASN A 270 3.10 -1.51 -10.24
N PHE A 271 2.98 -1.26 -11.54
CA PHE A 271 2.71 0.08 -12.04
C PHE A 271 1.30 0.57 -11.75
N CYS A 272 0.31 -0.34 -11.60
CA CYS A 272 -1.04 -0.02 -11.13
C CYS A 272 -1.03 0.81 -9.82
N GLN A 273 -0.04 0.57 -8.96
CA GLN A 273 0.11 1.26 -7.67
C GLN A 273 0.75 2.65 -7.80
N LEU A 274 1.32 2.99 -8.94
CA LEU A 274 2.21 4.13 -9.13
C LEU A 274 1.68 5.16 -10.13
N MET A 275 0.82 4.72 -11.04
CA MET A 275 0.30 5.58 -12.09
C MET A 275 -0.74 6.58 -11.58
N GLY A 276 -0.89 7.65 -12.32
CA GLY A 276 -1.94 8.64 -12.18
C GLY A 276 -3.08 8.40 -13.17
N VAL A 277 -3.85 9.46 -13.43
CA VAL A 277 -4.90 9.47 -14.47
C VAL A 277 -4.84 10.78 -15.23
N LYS A 278 -5.15 10.74 -16.52
CA LYS A 278 -5.14 11.90 -17.42
C LYS A 278 -3.77 12.61 -17.36
N ASN A 279 -3.72 13.87 -17.03
CA ASN A 279 -2.50 14.66 -16.82
C ASN A 279 -2.08 14.76 -15.34
N PHE A 280 -2.77 14.07 -14.45
CA PHE A 280 -2.47 14.04 -13.03
C PHE A 280 -1.56 12.86 -12.69
N SER A 281 -0.43 13.15 -12.06
CA SER A 281 0.42 12.14 -11.44
C SER A 281 -0.24 11.54 -10.20
N ARG A 282 0.28 10.43 -9.70
CA ARG A 282 -0.16 9.88 -8.41
C ARG A 282 -0.04 10.91 -7.25
N SER A 283 0.97 11.76 -7.28
CA SER A 283 1.13 12.83 -6.29
C SER A 283 0.02 13.86 -6.40
N ASP A 284 -0.34 14.23 -7.62
CA ASP A 284 -1.43 15.16 -7.88
C ASP A 284 -2.78 14.60 -7.40
N LEU A 285 -3.03 13.30 -7.62
CA LEU A 285 -4.23 12.64 -7.10
C LEU A 285 -4.33 12.66 -5.57
N LYS A 286 -3.20 12.60 -4.86
CA LYS A 286 -3.20 12.77 -3.40
C LYS A 286 -3.65 14.18 -2.99
N GLN A 287 -3.23 15.21 -3.73
CA GLN A 287 -3.67 16.59 -3.48
C GLN A 287 -5.17 16.79 -3.82
N ILE A 288 -5.64 16.24 -4.95
CA ILE A 288 -7.06 16.28 -5.36
C ILE A 288 -7.97 15.61 -4.31
N ASN A 289 -7.45 14.58 -3.65
CA ASN A 289 -8.19 13.80 -2.65
C ASN A 289 -7.99 14.29 -1.20
N VAL A 290 -7.36 15.46 -1.00
CA VAL A 290 -7.23 16.08 0.31
C VAL A 290 -8.63 16.27 0.93
N GLY A 291 -8.80 15.83 2.17
CA GLY A 291 -10.08 15.90 2.89
C GLY A 291 -11.16 14.92 2.42
N LYS A 292 -11.00 14.22 1.29
CA LYS A 292 -11.94 13.20 0.81
C LYS A 292 -11.63 11.83 1.38
N VAL A 293 -12.66 11.06 1.68
CA VAL A 293 -12.56 9.67 2.10
C VAL A 293 -12.73 8.77 0.89
N ILE A 294 -11.63 8.50 0.20
CA ILE A 294 -11.62 7.74 -1.06
C ILE A 294 -10.34 6.93 -1.20
N SER A 295 -10.46 5.75 -1.74
CA SER A 295 -9.36 4.92 -2.22
C SER A 295 -9.84 4.10 -3.41
N ILE A 296 -9.02 3.96 -4.44
CA ILE A 296 -9.21 3.04 -5.57
C ILE A 296 -7.85 2.58 -6.05
N THR A 297 -7.72 1.30 -6.33
CA THR A 297 -6.49 0.70 -6.80
C THR A 297 -6.81 -0.33 -7.87
N PRO A 298 -6.28 -0.16 -9.10
CA PRO A 298 -6.23 -1.21 -10.09
C PRO A 298 -5.22 -2.29 -9.67
N GLU A 299 -5.46 -3.54 -10.07
CA GLU A 299 -4.54 -4.66 -9.87
C GLU A 299 -4.67 -5.65 -11.02
N ILE A 300 -3.56 -6.21 -11.48
CA ILE A 300 -3.50 -7.30 -12.44
C ILE A 300 -2.97 -8.54 -11.72
N GLY A 301 -3.88 -9.41 -11.29
CA GLY A 301 -3.56 -10.68 -10.65
C GLY A 301 -3.15 -11.76 -11.66
N GLU A 302 -3.05 -13.01 -11.19
CA GLU A 302 -2.73 -14.14 -12.06
C GLU A 302 -3.90 -14.51 -13.00
N TYR A 303 -5.12 -14.55 -12.47
CA TYR A 303 -6.31 -15.03 -13.19
C TYR A 303 -7.39 -13.96 -13.41
N HIS A 304 -7.21 -12.80 -12.87
CA HIS A 304 -8.17 -11.69 -12.97
C HIS A 304 -7.49 -10.34 -12.80
N GLU A 305 -8.10 -9.32 -13.35
CA GLU A 305 -7.83 -7.93 -13.03
C GLU A 305 -8.91 -7.36 -12.11
N THR A 306 -8.54 -6.42 -11.27
CA THR A 306 -9.47 -5.80 -10.32
C THR A 306 -9.33 -4.29 -10.24
N LEU A 307 -10.44 -3.65 -9.87
CA LEU A 307 -10.53 -2.25 -9.44
C LEU A 307 -11.17 -2.28 -8.05
N SER A 308 -10.37 -2.14 -7.00
CA SER A 308 -10.85 -2.29 -5.62
C SER A 308 -10.68 -0.99 -4.84
N GLY A 309 -11.71 -0.61 -4.08
CA GLY A 309 -11.66 0.62 -3.33
C GLY A 309 -12.87 0.89 -2.44
N TYR A 310 -12.94 2.10 -1.93
CA TYR A 310 -14.04 2.60 -1.13
C TYR A 310 -14.15 4.11 -1.20
N ALA A 311 -15.33 4.63 -0.88
CA ALA A 311 -15.53 6.06 -0.65
C ALA A 311 -16.57 6.32 0.44
N ALA A 312 -16.48 7.50 1.08
CA ALA A 312 -17.66 8.03 1.78
C ALA A 312 -18.76 8.38 0.76
N LYS A 313 -20.03 8.32 1.17
CA LYS A 313 -21.16 8.63 0.27
C LYS A 313 -21.01 9.97 -0.44
N ARG A 314 -20.54 11.01 0.27
CA ARG A 314 -20.31 12.35 -0.31
C ARG A 314 -19.19 12.39 -1.35
N ASP A 315 -18.26 11.43 -1.33
CA ASP A 315 -17.09 11.37 -2.20
C ASP A 315 -17.23 10.29 -3.28
N LEU A 316 -18.41 9.63 -3.37
CA LEU A 316 -18.67 8.50 -4.25
C LEU A 316 -18.51 8.90 -5.73
N GLU A 317 -18.94 10.08 -6.12
CA GLU A 317 -18.75 10.57 -7.48
C GLU A 317 -17.28 10.70 -7.85
N THR A 318 -16.43 11.20 -6.93
CA THR A 318 -14.98 11.26 -7.16
C THR A 318 -14.38 9.85 -7.36
N LEU A 319 -14.87 8.85 -6.61
CA LEU A 319 -14.49 7.44 -6.82
C LEU A 319 -14.85 6.96 -8.23
N MET A 320 -16.07 7.24 -8.68
CA MET A 320 -16.54 6.84 -10.00
C MET A 320 -15.76 7.53 -11.12
N GLN A 321 -15.46 8.80 -10.98
CA GLN A 321 -14.58 9.54 -11.90
C GLN A 321 -13.18 8.92 -11.99
N MET A 322 -12.60 8.51 -10.86
CA MET A 322 -11.29 7.84 -10.85
C MET A 322 -11.35 6.47 -11.51
N ILE A 323 -12.39 5.68 -11.29
CA ILE A 323 -12.59 4.38 -11.97
C ILE A 323 -12.64 4.61 -13.49
N TYR A 324 -13.46 5.55 -13.92
CA TYR A 324 -13.59 5.91 -15.34
C TYR A 324 -12.24 6.25 -15.95
N LEU A 325 -11.46 7.12 -15.30
CA LEU A 325 -10.17 7.58 -15.79
C LEU A 325 -9.08 6.50 -15.74
N TYR A 326 -9.07 5.61 -14.75
CA TYR A 326 -8.14 4.48 -14.73
C TYR A 326 -8.33 3.54 -15.91
N VAL A 327 -9.57 3.43 -16.42
CA VAL A 327 -9.88 2.62 -17.59
C VAL A 327 -9.62 3.38 -18.89
N THR A 328 -10.03 4.65 -18.98
CA THR A 328 -10.02 5.40 -20.24
C THR A 328 -8.77 6.25 -20.49
N GLU A 329 -8.22 6.84 -19.43
CA GLU A 329 -7.11 7.79 -19.50
C GLU A 329 -6.05 7.51 -18.41
N PRO A 330 -5.49 6.28 -18.31
CA PRO A 330 -4.42 5.99 -17.36
C PRO A 330 -3.16 6.81 -17.70
N ASN A 331 -2.56 7.43 -16.70
CA ASN A 331 -1.35 8.23 -16.88
C ASN A 331 -0.11 7.40 -16.49
N PHE A 332 0.70 7.07 -17.49
CA PHE A 332 1.95 6.33 -17.34
C PHE A 332 3.13 7.30 -17.34
N ASP A 333 3.84 7.39 -16.22
CA ASP A 333 5.04 8.23 -16.08
C ASP A 333 6.30 7.39 -16.35
N GLN A 334 7.01 7.71 -17.46
CA GLN A 334 8.26 7.03 -17.85
C GLN A 334 9.37 7.18 -16.81
N GLN A 335 9.43 8.32 -16.12
CA GLN A 335 10.47 8.55 -15.11
C GLN A 335 10.19 7.69 -13.88
N GLU A 336 8.92 7.58 -13.47
CA GLU A 336 8.53 6.69 -12.38
C GLU A 336 8.78 5.23 -12.74
N PHE A 337 8.45 4.83 -13.97
CA PHE A 337 8.78 3.50 -14.48
C PHE A 337 10.28 3.20 -14.35
N ASN A 338 11.14 4.09 -14.84
CA ASN A 338 12.59 3.92 -14.77
C ASN A 338 13.07 3.81 -13.32
N ARG A 339 12.54 4.63 -12.41
CA ARG A 339 12.85 4.53 -10.97
C ARG A 339 12.50 3.17 -10.38
N GLN A 340 11.34 2.62 -10.76
CA GLN A 340 10.92 1.30 -10.26
C GLN A 340 11.77 0.16 -10.82
N ILE A 341 12.14 0.20 -12.09
CA ILE A 341 13.07 -0.77 -12.68
C ILE A 341 14.41 -0.75 -11.95
N GLU A 342 14.99 0.42 -11.71
CA GLU A 342 16.23 0.55 -10.97
C GLU A 342 16.10 0.05 -9.52
N LYS A 343 14.97 0.29 -8.86
CA LYS A 343 14.67 -0.24 -7.53
C LYS A 343 14.59 -1.77 -7.52
N ILE A 344 13.93 -2.36 -8.53
CA ILE A 344 13.84 -3.82 -8.69
C ILE A 344 15.23 -4.40 -8.88
N LYS A 345 16.02 -3.89 -9.83
CA LYS A 345 17.40 -4.35 -10.11
C LYS A 345 18.30 -4.24 -8.87
N SER A 346 18.24 -3.11 -8.17
CA SER A 346 18.99 -2.91 -6.93
C SER A 346 18.59 -3.92 -5.85
N THR A 347 17.29 -4.19 -5.71
CA THR A 347 16.78 -5.17 -4.73
C THR A 347 17.27 -6.58 -5.08
N LEU A 348 17.26 -6.96 -6.35
CA LEU A 348 17.75 -8.24 -6.83
C LEU A 348 19.25 -8.39 -6.59
N ASN A 349 20.03 -7.36 -6.91
CA ASN A 349 21.46 -7.34 -6.62
C ASN A 349 21.78 -7.47 -5.13
N ASN A 350 21.02 -6.79 -4.27
CA ASN A 350 21.21 -6.87 -2.83
C ASN A 350 20.81 -8.22 -2.23
N ARG A 351 19.93 -8.98 -2.90
CA ARG A 351 19.50 -10.32 -2.49
C ARG A 351 20.38 -11.45 -3.03
N LYS A 352 21.20 -11.17 -4.07
CA LYS A 352 22.08 -12.16 -4.68
C LYS A 352 23.08 -12.69 -3.63
N GLY A 353 23.16 -14.02 -3.51
CA GLY A 353 24.03 -14.67 -2.54
C GLY A 353 23.54 -14.64 -1.10
N LEU A 354 22.35 -14.09 -0.81
CA LEU A 354 21.79 -14.17 0.55
C LEU A 354 21.16 -15.54 0.78
N PRO A 355 21.58 -16.30 1.81
CA PRO A 355 21.08 -17.64 2.09
C PRO A 355 19.55 -17.73 2.16
N LYS A 356 18.90 -16.73 2.79
CA LYS A 356 17.43 -16.67 2.89
C LYS A 356 16.75 -16.51 1.53
N ALA A 357 17.33 -15.75 0.62
CA ALA A 357 16.76 -15.53 -0.72
C ALA A 357 16.86 -16.80 -1.57
N GLU A 358 18.02 -17.46 -1.51
CA GLU A 358 18.25 -18.71 -2.20
C GLU A 358 17.35 -19.85 -1.66
N TYR A 359 17.23 -19.96 -0.35
CA TYR A 359 16.31 -20.90 0.30
C TYR A 359 14.84 -20.68 -0.16
N SER A 360 14.40 -19.43 -0.20
CA SER A 360 13.03 -19.12 -0.64
C SER A 360 12.80 -19.45 -2.12
N GLN A 361 13.82 -19.27 -2.95
CA GLN A 361 13.78 -19.61 -4.37
C GLN A 361 13.72 -21.14 -4.58
N GLU A 362 14.54 -21.87 -3.85
CA GLU A 362 14.58 -23.34 -3.89
C GLU A 362 13.23 -23.95 -3.47
N ILE A 363 12.67 -23.52 -2.33
CA ILE A 363 11.35 -23.96 -1.90
C ILE A 363 10.28 -23.70 -2.97
N ARG A 364 10.29 -22.53 -3.58
CA ARG A 364 9.33 -22.19 -4.63
C ARG A 364 9.48 -23.11 -5.84
N GLY A 365 10.71 -23.38 -6.25
CA GLY A 365 11.02 -24.30 -7.35
C GLY A 365 10.49 -25.69 -7.07
N VAL A 366 10.81 -26.25 -5.91
CA VAL A 366 10.32 -27.58 -5.48
C VAL A 366 8.80 -27.61 -5.41
N LYS A 367 8.19 -26.59 -4.79
CA LYS A 367 6.74 -26.49 -4.60
C LYS A 367 5.95 -26.58 -5.91
N TYR A 368 6.44 -25.97 -6.99
CA TYR A 368 5.76 -25.89 -8.28
C TYR A 368 6.46 -26.68 -9.39
N ASN A 369 7.31 -27.65 -9.04
CA ASN A 369 8.05 -28.49 -9.97
C ASN A 369 8.82 -27.65 -11.04
N GLN A 370 9.51 -26.60 -10.60
CA GLN A 370 10.27 -25.64 -11.43
C GLN A 370 9.45 -24.99 -12.55
N HIS A 371 8.14 -24.89 -12.39
CA HIS A 371 7.27 -24.33 -13.43
C HIS A 371 7.68 -22.89 -13.77
N PRO A 372 7.89 -22.53 -15.07
CA PRO A 372 8.43 -21.21 -15.48
C PRO A 372 7.62 -20.02 -14.92
N ARG A 373 6.30 -20.14 -14.87
CA ARG A 373 5.41 -19.08 -14.33
C ARG A 373 5.53 -18.85 -12.84
N LYS A 374 6.17 -19.75 -12.10
CA LYS A 374 6.37 -19.63 -10.64
C LYS A 374 7.83 -19.40 -10.26
N THR A 375 8.72 -19.20 -11.23
CA THR A 375 10.11 -18.81 -10.95
C THR A 375 10.19 -17.37 -10.42
N SER A 376 11.22 -17.11 -9.62
CA SER A 376 11.47 -15.77 -9.09
C SER A 376 11.94 -14.80 -10.18
N MET A 377 11.70 -13.50 -9.96
CA MET A 377 12.30 -12.45 -10.77
C MET A 377 13.83 -12.51 -10.66
N THR A 378 14.53 -12.48 -11.77
CA THR A 378 15.99 -12.40 -11.88
C THR A 378 16.41 -11.09 -12.53
N LEU A 379 17.71 -10.77 -12.50
CA LEU A 379 18.23 -9.58 -13.22
C LEU A 379 18.02 -9.68 -14.72
N GLU A 380 18.19 -10.87 -15.29
CA GLU A 380 17.95 -11.13 -16.71
C GLU A 380 16.50 -10.83 -17.07
N LYS A 381 15.56 -11.38 -16.31
CA LYS A 381 14.12 -11.10 -16.46
C LYS A 381 13.77 -9.62 -16.25
N ALA A 382 14.41 -8.95 -15.28
CA ALA A 382 14.20 -7.53 -15.06
C ALA A 382 14.73 -6.66 -16.22
N ASN A 383 15.71 -7.13 -16.97
CA ASN A 383 16.25 -6.45 -18.15
C ASN A 383 15.35 -6.57 -19.39
N THR A 384 14.43 -7.54 -19.43
CA THR A 384 13.46 -7.66 -20.55
C THR A 384 12.24 -6.77 -20.38
N ILE A 385 12.07 -6.12 -19.22
CA ILE A 385 10.93 -5.27 -18.95
C ILE A 385 11.05 -3.95 -19.72
N THR A 386 10.04 -3.62 -20.51
CA THR A 386 9.97 -2.37 -21.26
C THR A 386 8.74 -1.54 -20.86
N PHE A 387 8.85 -0.23 -20.99
CA PHE A 387 7.76 0.69 -20.68
C PHE A 387 6.55 0.47 -21.59
N GLU A 388 6.78 0.38 -22.88
CA GLU A 388 5.70 0.24 -23.87
C GLU A 388 4.91 -1.06 -23.69
N LYS A 389 5.61 -2.18 -23.42
CA LYS A 389 4.94 -3.45 -23.20
C LYS A 389 4.17 -3.49 -21.88
N THR A 390 4.75 -2.91 -20.83
CA THR A 390 4.07 -2.72 -19.52
C THR A 390 2.77 -1.93 -19.66
N LYS A 391 2.81 -0.82 -20.40
CA LYS A 391 1.66 0.02 -20.71
C LYS A 391 0.62 -0.72 -21.54
N GLN A 392 1.06 -1.40 -22.61
CA GLN A 392 0.19 -2.20 -23.47
C GLN A 392 -0.59 -3.24 -22.67
N ILE A 393 0.09 -4.03 -21.83
CA ILE A 393 -0.56 -5.05 -20.99
C ILE A 393 -1.62 -4.43 -20.09
N TYR A 394 -1.34 -3.31 -19.43
CA TYR A 394 -2.35 -2.63 -18.63
C TYR A 394 -3.56 -2.24 -19.45
N GLN A 395 -3.34 -1.57 -20.58
CA GLN A 395 -4.43 -1.11 -21.45
C GLN A 395 -5.29 -2.27 -21.95
N GLU A 396 -4.69 -3.38 -22.36
CA GLU A 396 -5.40 -4.58 -22.82
C GLU A 396 -6.25 -5.22 -21.70
N ARG A 397 -5.73 -5.24 -20.46
CA ARG A 397 -6.46 -5.85 -19.32
C ARG A 397 -7.67 -5.03 -18.89
N PHE A 398 -7.67 -3.72 -19.04
CA PHE A 398 -8.77 -2.84 -18.65
C PHE A 398 -9.61 -2.33 -19.83
N ALA A 399 -9.31 -2.73 -21.07
CA ALA A 399 -9.98 -2.21 -22.27
C ALA A 399 -11.45 -2.61 -22.42
N ASN A 400 -11.87 -3.73 -21.82
CA ASN A 400 -13.19 -4.30 -21.99
C ASN A 400 -14.03 -4.24 -20.72
N ALA A 401 -14.73 -3.13 -20.50
CA ALA A 401 -15.59 -3.00 -19.33
C ALA A 401 -16.80 -3.96 -19.36
N GLY A 402 -17.19 -4.45 -20.53
CA GLY A 402 -18.30 -5.41 -20.68
C GLY A 402 -18.08 -6.74 -19.97
N ASP A 403 -16.82 -7.10 -19.69
CA ASP A 403 -16.45 -8.31 -18.92
C ASP A 403 -16.44 -8.09 -17.41
N PHE A 404 -16.46 -6.84 -16.98
CA PHE A 404 -16.37 -6.55 -15.55
C PHE A 404 -17.70 -6.80 -14.84
N THR A 405 -17.57 -7.38 -13.65
CA THR A 405 -18.61 -7.37 -12.62
C THR A 405 -18.17 -6.43 -11.50
N PHE A 406 -18.95 -5.39 -11.26
CA PHE A 406 -18.74 -4.41 -10.18
C PHE A 406 -19.65 -4.75 -9.00
N ILE A 407 -19.07 -4.97 -7.83
CA ILE A 407 -19.81 -5.25 -6.59
C ILE A 407 -19.72 -4.03 -5.70
N PHE A 408 -20.87 -3.49 -5.32
CA PHE A 408 -21.00 -2.40 -4.36
C PHE A 408 -21.60 -2.93 -3.06
N THR A 409 -20.93 -2.65 -1.95
CA THR A 409 -21.41 -3.03 -0.61
C THR A 409 -21.27 -1.87 0.37
N GLY A 410 -22.08 -1.85 1.41
CA GLY A 410 -22.01 -0.85 2.47
C GLY A 410 -23.27 0.00 2.61
N ASP A 411 -23.11 1.25 3.02
CA ASP A 411 -24.21 2.19 3.24
C ASP A 411 -24.62 2.86 1.91
N ILE A 412 -25.46 2.18 1.12
CA ILE A 412 -25.79 2.54 -0.26
C ILE A 412 -27.17 3.16 -0.35
N GLU A 413 -27.26 4.30 -1.03
CA GLU A 413 -28.49 4.95 -1.46
C GLU A 413 -28.65 4.73 -2.97
N LEU A 414 -29.56 3.85 -3.37
CA LEU A 414 -29.73 3.42 -4.78
C LEU A 414 -30.01 4.58 -5.73
N GLU A 415 -30.84 5.54 -5.31
CA GLU A 415 -31.21 6.72 -6.11
C GLU A 415 -29.99 7.62 -6.43
N LYS A 416 -28.98 7.62 -5.54
CA LYS A 416 -27.74 8.36 -5.77
C LYS A 416 -26.71 7.53 -6.53
N LEU A 417 -26.68 6.21 -6.32
CA LEU A 417 -25.73 5.33 -6.99
C LEU A 417 -26.08 5.15 -8.48
N LYS A 418 -27.37 5.01 -8.82
CA LYS A 418 -27.84 4.72 -10.17
C LYS A 418 -27.31 5.71 -11.22
N PRO A 419 -27.48 7.03 -11.10
CA PRO A 419 -26.98 7.98 -12.10
C PRO A 419 -25.45 7.95 -12.21
N LEU A 420 -24.73 7.68 -11.13
CA LEU A 420 -23.27 7.58 -11.15
C LEU A 420 -22.81 6.33 -11.92
N VAL A 421 -23.50 5.20 -11.73
CA VAL A 421 -23.23 3.96 -12.49
C VAL A 421 -23.51 4.16 -13.98
N GLU A 422 -24.63 4.79 -14.33
CA GLU A 422 -24.99 5.07 -15.71
C GLU A 422 -23.98 6.02 -16.38
N THR A 423 -23.51 7.05 -15.65
CA THR A 423 -22.57 8.03 -16.16
C THR A 423 -21.14 7.49 -16.30
N TYR A 424 -20.64 6.76 -15.30
CA TYR A 424 -19.20 6.44 -15.22
C TYR A 424 -18.87 4.96 -15.49
N ILE A 425 -19.79 4.04 -15.22
CA ILE A 425 -19.54 2.61 -15.46
C ILE A 425 -20.16 2.16 -16.79
N ALA A 426 -21.42 2.52 -17.07
CA ALA A 426 -22.09 2.14 -18.30
C ALA A 426 -21.54 2.86 -19.56
N SER A 427 -20.79 3.94 -19.36
CA SER A 427 -20.08 4.68 -20.41
C SER A 427 -18.67 4.17 -20.70
N LEU A 428 -18.16 3.22 -19.90
CA LEU A 428 -16.84 2.63 -20.13
C LEU A 428 -16.79 1.88 -21.47
N PRO A 429 -15.65 1.89 -22.17
CA PRO A 429 -15.48 1.20 -23.44
C PRO A 429 -15.63 -0.31 -23.28
N THR A 430 -16.10 -0.95 -24.35
CA THR A 430 -16.19 -2.41 -24.42
C THR A 430 -15.71 -2.88 -25.78
N THR A 431 -15.02 -4.02 -25.81
CA THR A 431 -14.61 -4.68 -27.06
C THR A 431 -15.63 -5.72 -27.51
N GLY A 432 -16.60 -6.07 -26.65
CA GLY A 432 -17.56 -7.14 -26.87
C GLY A 432 -16.96 -8.56 -26.84
N ILE A 433 -15.66 -8.68 -26.59
CA ILE A 433 -14.96 -9.97 -26.53
C ILE A 433 -14.82 -10.37 -25.08
N LYS A 434 -15.51 -11.43 -24.68
CA LYS A 434 -15.37 -12.00 -23.34
C LYS A 434 -13.99 -12.61 -23.16
N GLN A 435 -13.31 -12.22 -22.10
CA GLN A 435 -12.04 -12.79 -21.73
C GLN A 435 -12.22 -13.86 -20.64
N GLU A 436 -11.41 -14.91 -20.74
CA GLU A 436 -11.35 -15.97 -19.74
C GLU A 436 -9.90 -16.17 -19.30
N TYR A 437 -9.73 -16.64 -18.10
CA TYR A 437 -8.39 -17.00 -17.64
C TYR A 437 -7.89 -18.24 -18.40
N LYS A 438 -6.58 -18.34 -18.58
CA LYS A 438 -5.93 -19.49 -19.18
C LYS A 438 -5.37 -20.38 -18.07
N ASP A 439 -5.77 -21.65 -18.06
CA ASP A 439 -5.10 -22.64 -17.22
C ASP A 439 -3.76 -23.05 -17.85
N ASN A 440 -2.69 -22.55 -17.31
CA ASN A 440 -1.32 -22.86 -17.74
C ASN A 440 -0.74 -24.10 -17.03
N HIS A 441 -1.58 -24.94 -16.46
CA HIS A 441 -1.21 -26.17 -15.76
C HIS A 441 -0.22 -25.97 -14.60
N VAL A 442 -0.23 -24.80 -13.98
CA VAL A 442 0.54 -24.54 -12.76
C VAL A 442 -0.07 -25.31 -11.62
N ARG A 443 0.63 -26.33 -11.17
CA ARG A 443 0.17 -27.22 -10.08
C ARG A 443 1.29 -27.43 -9.06
N TYR A 444 0.89 -27.80 -7.86
CA TYR A 444 1.85 -28.27 -6.86
C TYR A 444 2.50 -29.57 -7.28
N ALA A 445 3.77 -29.74 -6.90
CA ALA A 445 4.49 -31.00 -7.11
C ALA A 445 3.75 -32.16 -6.42
N LYS A 446 3.75 -33.32 -7.09
CA LYS A 446 3.09 -34.55 -6.61
C LYS A 446 4.07 -35.48 -5.92
N GLY A 447 3.56 -36.35 -5.04
CA GLY A 447 4.34 -37.32 -4.34
C GLY A 447 5.09 -36.77 -3.12
N THR A 448 5.92 -37.58 -2.49
CA THR A 448 6.75 -37.18 -1.36
C THR A 448 8.11 -36.69 -1.85
N ILE A 449 8.40 -35.42 -1.61
CA ILE A 449 9.65 -34.81 -2.02
C ILE A 449 10.36 -34.28 -0.77
N ILE A 450 11.59 -34.78 -0.54
CA ILE A 450 12.45 -34.32 0.54
C ILE A 450 13.62 -33.57 -0.07
N ARG A 451 13.91 -32.38 0.47
CA ARG A 451 15.06 -31.55 0.08
C ARG A 451 15.81 -31.07 1.30
N HIS A 452 17.12 -31.27 1.29
CA HIS A 452 18.05 -30.70 2.25
C HIS A 452 18.78 -29.55 1.55
N ILE A 453 18.74 -28.37 2.16
CA ILE A 453 19.35 -27.15 1.62
C ILE A 453 20.33 -26.66 2.68
N GLU A 454 21.61 -26.77 2.39
CA GLU A 454 22.70 -26.34 3.28
C GLU A 454 23.28 -25.01 2.81
N LYS A 455 23.42 -24.08 3.71
CA LYS A 455 24.02 -22.76 3.46
C LYS A 455 24.83 -22.31 4.66
N GLU A 456 25.99 -21.72 4.41
CA GLU A 456 26.77 -21.09 5.45
C GLU A 456 26.05 -19.90 6.05
N LEU A 457 25.94 -19.87 7.37
CA LEU A 457 25.33 -18.80 8.14
C LEU A 457 26.28 -18.39 9.27
N THR A 458 26.24 -17.13 9.68
CA THR A 458 27.00 -16.62 10.83
C THR A 458 26.51 -17.18 12.17
N THR A 459 25.30 -17.73 12.21
CA THR A 459 24.70 -18.35 13.39
C THR A 459 23.98 -19.61 12.94
N ASP A 460 24.17 -20.70 13.66
CA ASP A 460 23.53 -21.99 13.36
C ASP A 460 22.01 -21.85 13.43
N LYS A 461 21.35 -22.20 12.34
CA LYS A 461 19.91 -22.09 12.21
C LYS A 461 19.36 -23.18 11.28
N ALA A 462 18.37 -23.91 11.74
CA ALA A 462 17.56 -24.77 10.90
C ALA A 462 16.17 -24.18 10.65
N SER A 463 15.67 -24.37 9.45
CA SER A 463 14.29 -24.02 9.07
C SER A 463 13.64 -25.21 8.39
N ILE A 464 12.47 -25.61 8.86
CA ILE A 464 11.71 -26.72 8.29
C ILE A 464 10.43 -26.14 7.67
N SER A 465 10.17 -26.52 6.42
CA SER A 465 8.93 -26.22 5.72
C SER A 465 8.30 -27.50 5.23
N VAL A 466 7.06 -27.76 5.62
CA VAL A 466 6.29 -28.92 5.19
C VAL A 466 5.06 -28.43 4.44
N LEU A 467 4.84 -28.93 3.23
CA LEU A 467 3.67 -28.62 2.41
C LEU A 467 2.87 -29.90 2.16
N TYR A 468 1.61 -29.85 2.55
CA TYR A 468 0.61 -30.85 2.16
C TYR A 468 -0.32 -30.25 1.11
N THR A 469 -0.62 -31.01 0.09
CA THR A 469 -1.56 -30.62 -0.97
C THR A 469 -2.64 -31.67 -1.14
N ALA A 470 -3.87 -31.26 -1.34
CA ALA A 470 -5.01 -32.13 -1.58
C ALA A 470 -5.98 -31.46 -2.56
N LYS A 471 -6.76 -32.29 -3.27
CA LYS A 471 -7.92 -31.80 -4.03
C LYS A 471 -9.06 -31.58 -3.05
N LEU A 472 -9.55 -30.35 -3.01
CA LEU A 472 -10.67 -29.96 -2.18
C LEU A 472 -11.60 -29.06 -2.99
N PRO A 473 -12.91 -29.33 -3.06
CA PRO A 473 -13.84 -28.43 -3.72
C PRO A 473 -13.82 -27.03 -3.06
N TYR A 474 -13.75 -25.99 -3.88
CA TYR A 474 -13.80 -24.62 -3.38
C TYR A 474 -15.23 -24.30 -2.91
N SER A 475 -15.42 -24.23 -1.61
CA SER A 475 -16.72 -23.95 -0.98
C SER A 475 -16.57 -23.14 0.31
N ALA A 476 -17.65 -22.49 0.73
CA ALA A 476 -17.68 -21.75 2.00
C ALA A 476 -17.44 -22.68 3.19
N GLU A 477 -18.00 -23.90 3.15
CA GLU A 477 -17.82 -24.92 4.18
C GLU A 477 -16.34 -25.33 4.30
N ASN A 478 -15.70 -25.67 3.17
CA ASN A 478 -14.29 -26.07 3.16
C ASN A 478 -13.37 -24.96 3.65
N LYS A 479 -13.68 -23.70 3.35
CA LYS A 479 -12.94 -22.55 3.90
C LYS A 479 -12.99 -22.48 5.42
N VAL A 480 -14.17 -22.71 6.00
CA VAL A 480 -14.35 -22.74 7.46
C VAL A 480 -13.60 -23.92 8.07
N LEU A 481 -13.72 -25.12 7.46
CA LEU A 481 -13.01 -26.31 7.91
C LEU A 481 -11.48 -26.14 7.85
N SER A 482 -10.96 -25.59 6.76
CA SER A 482 -9.52 -25.29 6.62
C SER A 482 -9.04 -24.29 7.64
N ALA A 483 -9.84 -23.25 7.92
CA ALA A 483 -9.52 -22.28 8.96
C ALA A 483 -9.48 -22.92 10.36
N ALA A 484 -10.44 -23.77 10.69
CA ALA A 484 -10.47 -24.51 11.94
C ALA A 484 -9.29 -25.48 12.06
N PHE A 485 -9.01 -26.25 10.99
CA PHE A 485 -7.87 -27.16 10.92
C PHE A 485 -6.54 -26.45 11.13
N ARG A 486 -6.34 -25.33 10.45
CA ARG A 486 -5.15 -24.47 10.65
C ARG A 486 -4.97 -24.04 12.11
N TYR A 487 -6.06 -23.63 12.76
CA TYR A 487 -6.02 -23.20 14.15
C TYR A 487 -5.61 -24.34 15.07
N ILE A 488 -6.25 -25.52 14.93
CA ILE A 488 -5.98 -26.71 15.74
C ILE A 488 -4.53 -27.19 15.55
N LEU A 489 -4.05 -27.26 14.31
CA LEU A 489 -2.67 -27.69 14.02
C LEU A 489 -1.65 -26.70 14.59
N ARG A 490 -1.91 -25.40 14.45
CA ARG A 490 -1.01 -24.39 15.01
C ARG A 490 -0.90 -24.52 16.53
N ASP A 491 -2.02 -24.72 17.20
CA ASP A 491 -2.04 -24.88 18.66
C ASP A 491 -1.27 -26.13 19.08
N ARG A 492 -1.52 -27.26 18.44
CA ARG A 492 -0.80 -28.52 18.70
C ARG A 492 0.70 -28.42 18.46
N TYR A 493 1.12 -27.78 17.36
CA TYR A 493 2.55 -27.60 17.06
C TYR A 493 3.21 -26.60 17.99
N MET A 494 2.53 -25.54 18.39
CA MET A 494 3.03 -24.63 19.41
C MET A 494 3.30 -25.37 20.71
N LYS A 495 2.36 -26.19 21.17
CA LYS A 495 2.52 -26.96 22.39
C LYS A 495 3.65 -27.99 22.25
N SER A 496 3.60 -28.87 21.24
CA SER A 496 4.52 -30.02 21.12
C SER A 496 5.95 -29.60 20.72
N ILE A 497 6.12 -28.62 19.83
CA ILE A 497 7.44 -28.27 19.29
C ILE A 497 8.09 -27.15 20.11
N ARG A 498 7.33 -26.11 20.46
CA ARG A 498 7.87 -24.96 21.18
C ARG A 498 7.91 -25.20 22.70
N GLU A 499 6.77 -25.57 23.30
CA GLU A 499 6.63 -25.61 24.76
C GLU A 499 7.23 -26.88 25.36
N GLU A 500 6.92 -28.06 24.80
CA GLU A 500 7.38 -29.33 25.35
C GLU A 500 8.82 -29.66 24.93
N LYS A 501 9.21 -29.38 23.69
CA LYS A 501 10.52 -29.77 23.14
C LYS A 501 11.54 -28.64 23.03
N GLY A 502 11.11 -27.38 23.14
CA GLY A 502 11.98 -26.23 22.94
C GLY A 502 12.62 -26.17 21.55
N GLY A 503 12.09 -26.95 20.57
CA GLY A 503 12.71 -27.16 19.27
C GLY A 503 12.55 -25.96 18.30
N ALA A 504 11.67 -25.01 18.59
CA ALA A 504 11.48 -23.83 17.74
C ALA A 504 11.00 -22.63 18.56
N TYR A 505 11.44 -21.44 18.19
CA TYR A 505 10.93 -20.19 18.76
C TYR A 505 9.50 -19.88 18.28
N SER A 506 9.19 -20.18 17.02
CA SER A 506 7.87 -19.95 16.43
C SER A 506 7.49 -21.06 15.45
N VAL A 507 6.21 -21.40 15.45
CA VAL A 507 5.61 -22.32 14.49
C VAL A 507 4.46 -21.59 13.79
N SER A 508 4.41 -21.68 12.47
CA SER A 508 3.30 -21.12 11.67
C SER A 508 2.63 -22.23 10.87
N VAL A 509 1.32 -22.20 10.81
CA VAL A 509 0.50 -23.09 9.97
C VAL A 509 -0.38 -22.21 9.09
N ASN A 510 -0.35 -22.41 7.79
CA ASN A 510 -1.20 -21.75 6.82
C ASN A 510 -2.01 -22.79 6.05
N ALA A 511 -3.27 -22.53 5.81
CA ALA A 511 -4.11 -23.29 4.91
C ALA A 511 -4.75 -22.30 3.93
N THR A 512 -4.62 -22.58 2.64
CA THR A 512 -5.16 -21.76 1.56
C THR A 512 -5.94 -22.65 0.62
N GLU A 513 -7.09 -22.19 0.19
CA GLU A 513 -7.90 -22.79 -0.84
C GLU A 513 -7.88 -21.90 -2.05
N GLU A 514 -7.51 -22.43 -3.19
CA GLU A 514 -7.45 -21.69 -4.44
C GLU A 514 -8.71 -22.00 -5.25
N ALA A 515 -9.47 -20.96 -5.63
CA ALA A 515 -10.64 -21.12 -6.48
C ALA A 515 -10.24 -21.40 -7.93
N LEU A 516 -9.08 -20.90 -8.32
CA LEU A 516 -8.54 -21.00 -9.67
C LEU A 516 -7.06 -21.43 -9.63
N PRO A 517 -6.60 -22.22 -10.61
CA PRO A 517 -7.43 -22.86 -11.62
C PRO A 517 -8.29 -23.97 -11.00
N THR A 518 -9.46 -24.22 -11.58
CA THR A 518 -10.32 -25.34 -11.13
C THR A 518 -9.59 -26.66 -11.35
N ASN A 519 -9.42 -27.43 -10.28
CA ASN A 519 -8.74 -28.74 -10.31
C ASN A 519 -9.73 -29.88 -10.55
#